data_9ae980a31c9700e06f0449215c955e7f
#
_entry.id   9ae980a31c9700e06f0449215c955e7f
#
_cell.length_a   1.000
_cell.length_b   1.000
_cell.length_c   1.000
_cell.angle_alpha   90.00
_cell.angle_beta   90.00
_cell.angle_gamma   90.00
#
_symmetry.space_group_name_H-M   'P 1'
#
loop_
_entity.id
_entity.type
_entity.pdbx_description
1 polymer ?
#
loop_
_entity_poly.entity_id
_entity_poly.type
_entity_poly.pdbx_seq_one_letter_code
_entity_poly.pdbx_strand_id
1 'polypeptide(L)'
;MSLNLSQDNSLFMYLDLSISLSCFFNAVIYLNFMLKLYVMRHAKSSWDHSNLDDHERPLSKRGKKNAKKICEFFVKKKYKFDYVLLSSSKRTKKTLKILLKKIEKPKKIISSKKLYLSSEDKIINIIKKIPKKFKSVLLINHEPTVRNLVRSLTKNHNNNHFKLLNYKFPTSAFAKIYFDFNEWNKLDGNGLIKEFMRPKDLQDSKE
;
A
#
# COMPACT_ATOMS: atom_id res chain seq x y z
N MET A 1 -32.08 -51.95 -33.82
CA MET A 1 -32.37 -50.50 -34.04
C MET A 1 -31.61 -49.74 -32.94
N SER A 2 -30.36 -49.35 -33.22
CA SER A 2 -29.43 -48.74 -32.34
C SER A 2 -29.38 -47.21 -32.62
N LEU A 3 -29.85 -46.40 -31.72
CA LEU A 3 -29.72 -44.94 -31.79
C LEU A 3 -28.38 -44.52 -31.23
N ASN A 4 -27.52 -44.02 -32.10
CA ASN A 4 -26.29 -43.30 -31.75
C ASN A 4 -26.63 -41.95 -31.10
N LEU A 5 -26.22 -41.76 -29.85
CA LEU A 5 -26.14 -40.47 -29.18
C LEU A 5 -24.67 -40.07 -29.12
N SER A 6 -24.17 -39.46 -30.18
CA SER A 6 -22.92 -38.73 -30.22
C SER A 6 -23.20 -37.35 -30.79
N GLN A 7 -23.64 -36.43 -29.96
CA GLN A 7 -23.55 -34.99 -30.23
C GLN A 7 -23.76 -34.23 -28.92
N ASP A 8 -22.83 -33.29 -28.71
CA ASP A 8 -22.83 -32.11 -27.82
C ASP A 8 -21.94 -32.11 -26.57
N ASN A 9 -20.69 -32.57 -26.72
CA ASN A 9 -19.66 -32.16 -25.76
C ASN A 9 -19.00 -30.80 -26.10
N SER A 10 -19.23 -30.27 -27.31
CA SER A 10 -18.62 -28.99 -27.73
C SER A 10 -19.33 -27.75 -27.12
N LEU A 11 -20.65 -27.83 -26.96
CA LEU A 11 -21.44 -26.69 -26.44
C LEU A 11 -21.20 -26.45 -24.96
N PHE A 12 -21.01 -27.50 -24.15
CA PHE A 12 -20.66 -27.39 -22.74
C PHE A 12 -19.26 -26.83 -22.52
N MET A 13 -18.30 -27.17 -23.38
CA MET A 13 -16.94 -26.63 -23.29
C MET A 13 -16.88 -25.14 -23.66
N TYR A 14 -17.70 -24.68 -24.61
CA TYR A 14 -17.80 -23.26 -24.98
C TYR A 14 -18.54 -22.43 -23.92
N LEU A 15 -19.54 -22.98 -23.26
CA LEU A 15 -20.27 -22.34 -22.17
C LEU A 15 -19.39 -22.17 -20.95
N ASP A 16 -18.60 -23.15 -20.55
CA ASP A 16 -17.67 -23.07 -19.41
C ASP A 16 -16.54 -22.06 -19.66
N LEU A 17 -16.00 -22.01 -20.88
CA LEU A 17 -14.99 -21.01 -21.26
C LEU A 17 -15.55 -19.60 -21.29
N SER A 18 -16.77 -19.38 -21.75
CA SER A 18 -17.40 -18.06 -21.81
C SER A 18 -17.77 -17.54 -20.41
N ILE A 19 -18.25 -18.42 -19.53
CA ILE A 19 -18.53 -18.10 -18.12
C ILE A 19 -17.22 -17.80 -17.39
N SER A 20 -16.16 -18.56 -17.62
CA SER A 20 -14.82 -18.34 -17.05
C SER A 20 -14.21 -17.00 -17.52
N LEU A 21 -14.31 -16.69 -18.82
CA LEU A 21 -13.83 -15.41 -19.37
C LEU A 21 -14.63 -14.22 -18.82
N SER A 22 -15.96 -14.34 -18.77
CA SER A 22 -16.84 -13.30 -18.20
C SER A 22 -16.58 -13.07 -16.72
N CYS A 23 -16.43 -14.13 -15.92
CA CYS A 23 -16.03 -14.05 -14.52
C CYS A 23 -14.65 -13.41 -14.35
N PHE A 24 -13.69 -13.79 -15.19
CA PHE A 24 -12.34 -13.23 -15.17
C PHE A 24 -12.35 -11.75 -15.56
N PHE A 25 -13.10 -11.37 -16.60
CA PHE A 25 -13.24 -9.99 -17.06
C PHE A 25 -13.93 -9.13 -16.01
N ASN A 26 -15.00 -9.62 -15.37
CA ASN A 26 -15.69 -8.94 -14.28
C ASN A 26 -14.79 -8.80 -13.04
N ALA A 27 -14.01 -9.83 -12.70
CA ALA A 27 -13.05 -9.76 -11.61
C ALA A 27 -11.93 -8.75 -11.88
N VAL A 28 -11.41 -8.66 -13.10
CA VAL A 28 -10.40 -7.68 -13.51
C VAL A 28 -10.97 -6.26 -13.50
N ILE A 29 -12.20 -6.07 -13.99
CA ILE A 29 -12.89 -4.78 -13.92
C ILE A 29 -13.12 -4.39 -12.46
N TYR A 30 -13.62 -5.31 -11.62
CA TYR A 30 -13.87 -5.06 -10.19
C TYR A 30 -12.58 -4.66 -9.45
N LEU A 31 -11.46 -5.35 -9.71
CA LEU A 31 -10.15 -5.02 -9.12
C LEU A 31 -9.61 -3.65 -9.56
N ASN A 32 -10.00 -3.15 -10.74
CA ASN A 32 -9.62 -1.82 -11.21
C ASN A 32 -10.41 -0.68 -10.54
N PHE A 33 -11.59 -0.95 -9.98
CA PHE A 33 -12.40 0.03 -9.26
C PHE A 33 -12.08 0.10 -7.76
N MET A 34 -11.35 -0.87 -7.21
CA MET A 34 -11.00 -0.88 -5.79
C MET A 34 -9.98 0.18 -5.43
N LEU A 35 -10.19 0.83 -4.29
CA LEU A 35 -9.18 1.74 -3.73
C LEU A 35 -8.04 0.94 -3.07
N LYS A 36 -6.82 1.43 -3.28
CA LYS A 36 -5.59 0.83 -2.75
C LYS A 36 -4.86 1.86 -1.89
N LEU A 37 -4.79 1.59 -0.59
CA LEU A 37 -4.03 2.41 0.35
C LEU A 37 -2.77 1.66 0.77
N TYR A 38 -1.62 2.27 0.55
CA TYR A 38 -0.34 1.82 1.05
C TYR A 38 0.07 2.73 2.19
N VAL A 39 0.18 2.17 3.40
CA VAL A 39 0.60 2.88 4.59
C VAL A 39 2.04 2.49 4.89
N MET A 40 2.97 3.41 4.79
CA MET A 40 4.41 3.16 4.98
C MET A 40 4.94 3.99 6.15
N ARG A 41 5.69 3.33 7.04
CA ARG A 41 6.52 4.03 8.01
C ARG A 41 7.78 4.57 7.33
N HIS A 42 8.17 5.82 7.60
CA HIS A 42 9.41 6.37 7.10
C HIS A 42 10.63 5.48 7.40
N ALA A 43 11.70 5.58 6.63
CA ALA A 43 12.95 4.88 6.85
C ALA A 43 13.68 5.39 8.10
N LYS A 44 14.54 4.54 8.69
CA LYS A 44 15.22 4.86 9.95
C LYS A 44 16.02 6.16 9.83
N SER A 45 15.73 7.12 10.74
CA SER A 45 16.52 8.33 10.90
C SER A 45 17.81 8.09 11.69
N SER A 46 18.79 8.96 11.46
CA SER A 46 19.99 9.02 12.27
C SER A 46 19.74 9.75 13.59
N TRP A 47 20.54 9.41 14.59
CA TRP A 47 20.65 10.10 15.88
C TRP A 47 22.02 10.77 16.03
N ASP A 48 22.86 10.72 14.99
CA ASP A 48 24.25 11.20 15.02
C ASP A 48 24.38 12.74 15.13
N HIS A 49 23.26 13.44 15.11
CA HIS A 49 23.19 14.92 15.17
C HIS A 49 22.29 15.33 16.34
N SER A 50 22.87 15.45 17.53
CA SER A 50 22.14 15.81 18.77
C SER A 50 21.48 17.19 18.72
N ASN A 51 22.02 18.11 17.92
CA ASN A 51 21.57 19.50 17.82
C ASN A 51 20.41 19.71 16.81
N LEU A 52 19.93 18.66 16.14
CA LEU A 52 18.83 18.80 15.19
C LEU A 52 17.49 18.54 15.86
N ASP A 53 16.51 19.38 15.58
CA ASP A 53 15.11 19.12 15.89
C ASP A 53 14.68 17.77 15.30
N ASP A 54 13.77 17.06 16.00
CA ASP A 54 13.27 15.75 15.54
C ASP A 54 12.73 15.80 14.11
N HIS A 55 12.09 16.90 13.72
CA HIS A 55 11.56 17.10 12.38
C HIS A 55 12.66 17.09 11.30
N GLU A 56 13.85 17.63 11.60
CA GLU A 56 14.96 17.81 10.66
C GLU A 56 15.94 16.63 10.63
N ARG A 57 15.73 15.59 11.42
CA ARG A 57 16.62 14.41 11.46
C ARG A 57 16.72 13.71 10.10
N PRO A 58 17.94 13.49 9.57
CA PRO A 58 18.18 12.81 8.31
C PRO A 58 17.99 11.29 8.41
N LEU A 59 18.03 10.59 7.30
CA LEU A 59 18.08 9.12 7.28
C LEU A 59 19.47 8.59 7.62
N SER A 60 19.51 7.54 8.45
CA SER A 60 20.73 6.76 8.70
C SER A 60 21.16 5.93 7.47
N LYS A 61 22.41 5.42 7.45
CA LYS A 61 22.89 4.49 6.41
C LYS A 61 21.95 3.28 6.28
N ARG A 62 21.58 2.65 7.42
CA ARG A 62 20.62 1.53 7.45
C ARG A 62 19.24 1.94 6.90
N GLY A 63 18.76 3.14 7.24
CA GLY A 63 17.49 3.66 6.72
C GLY A 63 17.50 3.79 5.20
N LYS A 64 18.57 4.32 4.64
CA LYS A 64 18.73 4.43 3.17
C LYS A 64 18.76 3.05 2.49
N LYS A 65 19.50 2.07 3.04
CA LYS A 65 19.53 0.68 2.53
C LYS A 65 18.13 0.05 2.56
N ASN A 66 17.43 0.14 3.68
CA ASN A 66 16.09 -0.43 3.83
C ASN A 66 15.03 0.22 2.91
N ALA A 67 15.10 1.54 2.70
CA ALA A 67 14.23 2.22 1.76
C ALA A 67 14.48 1.77 0.30
N LYS A 68 15.74 1.51 -0.09
CA LYS A 68 16.09 0.94 -1.40
C LYS A 68 15.48 -0.45 -1.58
N LYS A 69 15.61 -1.36 -0.59
CA LYS A 69 15.00 -2.71 -0.64
C LYS A 69 13.48 -2.64 -0.88
N ILE A 70 12.77 -1.79 -0.15
CA ILE A 70 11.33 -1.61 -0.35
C ILE A 70 11.02 -1.01 -1.72
N CYS A 71 11.85 -0.07 -2.19
CA CYS A 71 11.71 0.49 -3.53
C CYS A 71 11.82 -0.60 -4.61
N GLU A 72 12.80 -1.46 -4.54
CA GLU A 72 13.00 -2.59 -5.45
C GLU A 72 11.84 -3.58 -5.39
N PHE A 73 11.32 -3.83 -4.20
CA PHE A 73 10.12 -4.63 -4.04
C PHE A 73 8.89 -4.00 -4.72
N PHE A 74 8.69 -2.68 -4.59
CA PHE A 74 7.60 -1.97 -5.28
C PHE A 74 7.74 -2.09 -6.80
N VAL A 75 8.95 -1.98 -7.34
CA VAL A 75 9.22 -2.16 -8.78
C VAL A 75 8.93 -3.60 -9.21
N LYS A 76 9.45 -4.61 -8.49
CA LYS A 76 9.21 -6.03 -8.77
C LYS A 76 7.72 -6.37 -8.77
N LYS A 77 6.95 -5.80 -7.85
CA LYS A 77 5.49 -5.97 -7.76
C LYS A 77 4.69 -5.07 -8.71
N LYS A 78 5.37 -4.22 -9.49
CA LYS A 78 4.75 -3.25 -10.42
C LYS A 78 3.73 -2.34 -9.70
N TYR A 79 4.02 -1.94 -8.44
CA TYR A 79 3.12 -1.05 -7.70
C TYR A 79 3.20 0.36 -8.25
N LYS A 80 2.03 0.92 -8.56
CA LYS A 80 1.86 2.29 -9.03
C LYS A 80 1.05 3.08 -8.01
N PHE A 81 1.43 4.33 -7.81
CA PHE A 81 0.79 5.25 -6.87
C PHE A 81 0.31 6.48 -7.62
N ASP A 82 -1.01 6.70 -7.65
CA ASP A 82 -1.56 7.91 -8.27
C ASP A 82 -1.28 9.15 -7.41
N TYR A 83 -1.33 8.96 -6.08
CA TYR A 83 -1.28 10.04 -5.11
C TYR A 83 -0.36 9.67 -3.95
N VAL A 84 0.49 10.60 -3.53
CA VAL A 84 1.35 10.43 -2.35
C VAL A 84 1.03 11.48 -1.31
N LEU A 85 0.73 11.03 -0.10
CA LEU A 85 0.66 11.85 1.10
C LEU A 85 1.87 11.58 1.97
N LEU A 86 2.53 12.62 2.47
CA LEU A 86 3.62 12.42 3.40
C LEU A 86 3.69 13.52 4.46
N SER A 87 4.14 13.14 5.65
CA SER A 87 4.50 14.08 6.70
C SER A 87 5.60 15.04 6.21
N SER A 88 5.61 16.26 6.74
CA SER A 88 6.57 17.29 6.35
C SER A 88 8.02 17.03 6.82
N SER A 89 8.26 16.04 7.69
CA SER A 89 9.58 15.79 8.26
C SER A 89 10.63 15.40 7.20
N LYS A 90 11.88 15.71 7.49
CA LYS A 90 13.01 15.41 6.59
C LYS A 90 13.13 13.93 6.26
N ARG A 91 12.90 13.04 7.26
CA ARG A 91 12.98 11.58 7.06
C ARG A 91 11.91 11.02 6.15
N THR A 92 10.68 11.54 6.16
CA THR A 92 9.62 11.12 5.24
C THR A 92 9.90 11.60 3.81
N LYS A 93 10.31 12.86 3.64
CA LYS A 93 10.71 13.44 2.35
C LYS A 93 11.89 12.69 1.73
N LYS A 94 12.93 12.36 2.54
CA LYS A 94 14.09 11.60 2.07
C LYS A 94 13.72 10.15 1.75
N THR A 95 12.78 9.53 2.48
CA THR A 95 12.24 8.21 2.14
C THR A 95 11.58 8.24 0.76
N LEU A 96 10.65 9.17 0.52
CA LEU A 96 10.02 9.33 -0.79
C LEU A 96 11.05 9.59 -1.90
N LYS A 97 12.04 10.45 -1.66
CA LYS A 97 13.11 10.73 -2.65
C LYS A 97 13.84 9.46 -3.09
N ILE A 98 14.02 8.48 -2.20
CA ILE A 98 14.63 7.19 -2.56
C ILE A 98 13.68 6.36 -3.42
N LEU A 99 12.39 6.30 -3.08
CA LEU A 99 11.40 5.57 -3.86
C LEU A 99 11.29 6.11 -5.29
N LEU A 100 11.21 7.44 -5.43
CA LEU A 100 11.07 8.13 -6.74
C LEU A 100 12.25 7.93 -7.70
N LYS A 101 13.34 7.27 -7.27
CA LYS A 101 14.45 6.94 -8.18
C LYS A 101 14.11 5.79 -9.13
N LYS A 102 13.17 4.92 -8.77
CA LYS A 102 12.88 3.68 -9.54
C LYS A 102 11.38 3.45 -9.77
N ILE A 103 10.49 4.00 -8.92
CA ILE A 103 9.04 3.90 -9.15
C ILE A 103 8.57 4.96 -10.14
N GLU A 104 7.46 4.68 -10.83
CA GLU A 104 6.78 5.64 -11.68
C GLU A 104 6.38 6.89 -10.86
N LYS A 105 6.55 8.07 -11.45
CA LYS A 105 6.25 9.34 -10.77
C LYS A 105 4.75 9.46 -10.51
N PRO A 106 4.32 9.66 -9.24
CA PRO A 106 2.91 9.87 -8.90
C PRO A 106 2.33 11.12 -9.56
N LYS A 107 1.05 11.08 -9.90
CA LYS A 107 0.34 12.24 -10.49
C LYS A 107 0.25 13.42 -9.52
N LYS A 108 0.20 13.14 -8.21
CA LYS A 108 0.14 14.16 -7.16
C LYS A 108 0.95 13.75 -5.94
N ILE A 109 1.71 14.70 -5.39
CA ILE A 109 2.48 14.53 -4.15
C ILE A 109 2.15 15.70 -3.22
N ILE A 110 1.71 15.40 -2.00
CA ILE A 110 1.38 16.38 -0.96
C ILE A 110 2.21 16.09 0.29
N SER A 111 3.07 17.04 0.64
CA SER A 111 3.77 17.06 1.94
C SER A 111 3.07 18.04 2.87
N SER A 112 2.68 17.60 4.07
CA SER A 112 1.90 18.44 4.98
C SER A 112 2.39 18.35 6.42
N LYS A 113 2.47 19.52 7.09
CA LYS A 113 2.70 19.62 8.54
C LYS A 113 1.55 18.99 9.33
N LYS A 114 0.31 19.00 8.79
CA LYS A 114 -0.86 18.38 9.42
C LYS A 114 -0.75 16.85 9.54
N LEU A 115 0.21 16.21 8.87
CA LEU A 115 0.51 14.78 8.97
C LEU A 115 1.65 14.46 9.95
N TYR A 116 2.36 15.47 10.44
CA TYR A 116 3.44 15.29 11.42
C TYR A 116 2.85 15.19 12.82
N LEU A 117 3.19 14.11 13.55
CA LEU A 117 2.67 13.79 14.89
C LEU A 117 1.13 13.87 15.01
N SER A 118 0.45 13.47 13.95
CA SER A 118 -1.01 13.50 13.86
C SER A 118 -1.63 12.18 14.32
N SER A 119 -2.86 12.23 14.84
CA SER A 119 -3.66 11.03 15.12
C SER A 119 -4.14 10.37 13.83
N GLU A 120 -4.51 9.09 13.91
CA GLU A 120 -5.10 8.33 12.80
C GLU A 120 -6.38 8.96 12.27
N ASP A 121 -7.27 9.49 13.12
CA ASP A 121 -8.54 10.12 12.72
C ASP A 121 -8.31 11.36 11.86
N LYS A 122 -7.33 12.21 12.23
CA LYS A 122 -6.97 13.37 11.41
C LYS A 122 -6.46 12.93 10.04
N ILE A 123 -5.70 11.84 9.97
CA ILE A 123 -5.20 11.29 8.71
C ILE A 123 -6.34 10.70 7.87
N ILE A 124 -7.27 9.95 8.48
CA ILE A 124 -8.47 9.44 7.82
C ILE A 124 -9.26 10.60 7.19
N ASN A 125 -9.47 11.67 7.94
CA ASN A 125 -10.18 12.86 7.44
C ASN A 125 -9.45 13.56 6.28
N ILE A 126 -8.12 13.50 6.23
CA ILE A 126 -7.33 13.99 5.10
C ILE A 126 -7.48 13.07 3.90
N ILE A 127 -7.42 11.74 4.10
CA ILE A 127 -7.57 10.75 3.02
C ILE A 127 -8.97 10.83 2.41
N LYS A 128 -10.02 11.00 3.21
CA LYS A 128 -11.41 11.16 2.74
C LYS A 128 -11.61 12.29 1.73
N LYS A 129 -10.73 13.30 1.74
CA LYS A 129 -10.76 14.45 0.84
C LYS A 129 -9.99 14.23 -0.48
N ILE A 130 -9.37 13.06 -0.67
CA ILE A 130 -8.65 12.76 -1.91
C ILE A 130 -9.67 12.61 -3.06
N PRO A 131 -9.45 13.28 -4.21
CA PRO A 131 -10.35 13.17 -5.36
C PRO A 131 -10.51 11.72 -5.85
N LYS A 132 -11.73 11.34 -6.23
CA LYS A 132 -12.09 9.97 -6.66
C LYS A 132 -11.32 9.44 -7.88
N LYS A 133 -10.69 10.32 -8.66
CA LYS A 133 -9.83 9.94 -9.78
C LYS A 133 -8.53 9.24 -9.37
N PHE A 134 -8.08 9.39 -8.13
CA PHE A 134 -6.89 8.74 -7.59
C PHE A 134 -7.28 7.46 -6.86
N LYS A 135 -6.94 6.31 -7.41
CA LYS A 135 -7.34 5.00 -6.89
C LYS A 135 -6.27 4.33 -6.03
N SER A 136 -5.02 4.77 -6.16
CA SER A 136 -3.88 4.22 -5.44
C SER A 136 -3.14 5.31 -4.68
N VAL A 137 -3.15 5.24 -3.36
CA VAL A 137 -2.55 6.24 -2.47
C VAL A 137 -1.42 5.62 -1.66
N LEU A 138 -0.26 6.27 -1.65
CA LEU A 138 0.84 5.97 -0.72
C LEU A 138 0.89 7.04 0.37
N LEU A 139 0.71 6.63 1.61
CA LEU A 139 0.94 7.45 2.80
C LEU A 139 2.30 7.10 3.41
N ILE A 140 3.18 8.11 3.62
CA ILE A 140 4.46 7.93 4.34
C ILE A 140 4.39 8.74 5.63
N ASN A 141 4.38 8.06 6.78
CA ASN A 141 4.20 8.70 8.07
C ASN A 141 5.00 8.01 9.20
N HIS A 142 4.63 8.23 10.46
CA HIS A 142 5.35 7.87 11.67
C HIS A 142 4.58 6.85 12.51
N GLU A 143 5.28 6.10 13.34
CA GLU A 143 4.73 5.31 14.45
C GLU A 143 4.44 6.25 15.65
N PRO A 144 3.37 6.03 16.42
CA PRO A 144 2.43 4.89 16.35
C PRO A 144 1.32 5.03 15.31
N THR A 145 1.16 6.20 14.69
CA THR A 145 0.03 6.56 13.85
C THR A 145 -0.18 5.61 12.65
N VAL A 146 0.91 5.15 11.98
CA VAL A 146 0.77 4.23 10.84
C VAL A 146 0.16 2.89 11.25
N ARG A 147 0.50 2.37 12.42
CA ARG A 147 -0.06 1.12 12.95
C ARG A 147 -1.52 1.30 13.36
N ASN A 148 -1.82 2.35 14.11
CA ASN A 148 -3.18 2.68 14.54
C ASN A 148 -4.09 2.88 13.33
N LEU A 149 -3.64 3.64 12.32
CA LEU A 149 -4.37 3.85 11.08
C LEU A 149 -4.73 2.53 10.38
N VAL A 150 -3.77 1.60 10.23
CA VAL A 150 -4.06 0.30 9.61
C VAL A 150 -5.06 -0.49 10.46
N ARG A 151 -4.92 -0.48 11.78
CA ARG A 151 -5.87 -1.15 12.69
C ARG A 151 -7.29 -0.60 12.55
N SER A 152 -7.46 0.71 12.53
CA SER A 152 -8.75 1.37 12.41
C SER A 152 -9.41 1.17 11.04
N LEU A 153 -8.61 0.96 9.98
CA LEU A 153 -9.10 0.84 8.61
C LEU A 153 -9.34 -0.59 8.13
N THR A 154 -9.03 -1.62 8.93
CA THR A 154 -9.12 -3.02 8.49
C THR A 154 -9.99 -3.87 9.38
N LYS A 155 -10.73 -4.83 8.78
CA LYS A 155 -11.62 -5.79 9.48
C LYS A 155 -11.04 -7.20 9.60
N ASN A 156 -10.05 -7.59 8.79
CA ASN A 156 -9.53 -8.97 8.76
C ASN A 156 -8.39 -9.19 9.75
N HIS A 157 -8.64 -8.99 11.04
CA HIS A 157 -7.65 -9.02 12.12
C HIS A 157 -7.02 -10.41 12.36
N ASN A 158 -7.66 -11.49 11.92
CA ASN A 158 -7.10 -12.84 11.98
C ASN A 158 -6.03 -13.11 10.92
N ASN A 159 -5.84 -12.20 9.97
CA ASN A 159 -4.84 -12.32 8.91
C ASN A 159 -3.41 -12.24 9.49
N ASN A 160 -2.50 -13.08 8.98
CA ASN A 160 -1.10 -13.10 9.44
C ASN A 160 -0.38 -11.76 9.25
N HIS A 161 -0.68 -11.02 8.18
CA HIS A 161 -0.15 -9.67 7.97
C HIS A 161 -0.57 -8.72 9.09
N PHE A 162 -1.84 -8.80 9.52
CA PHE A 162 -2.34 -7.99 10.63
C PHE A 162 -1.65 -8.34 11.95
N LYS A 163 -1.52 -9.62 12.28
CA LYS A 163 -0.81 -10.07 13.49
C LYS A 163 0.63 -9.56 13.53
N LEU A 164 1.36 -9.64 12.40
CA LEU A 164 2.74 -9.17 12.29
C LEU A 164 2.87 -7.65 12.48
N LEU A 165 2.02 -6.85 11.82
CA LEU A 165 2.05 -5.38 11.95
C LEU A 165 1.65 -4.92 13.35
N ASN A 166 0.69 -5.62 13.97
CA ASN A 166 0.21 -5.29 15.31
C ASN A 166 1.29 -5.52 16.37
N TYR A 167 2.10 -6.57 16.21
CA TYR A 167 3.26 -6.80 17.05
C TYR A 167 4.32 -5.69 16.88
N LYS A 168 4.70 -5.37 15.63
CA LYS A 168 5.69 -4.33 15.35
C LYS A 168 5.58 -3.81 13.92
N PHE A 169 5.50 -2.48 13.78
CA PHE A 169 5.56 -1.80 12.48
C PHE A 169 6.92 -1.11 12.32
N PRO A 170 7.96 -1.79 11.82
CA PRO A 170 9.32 -1.24 11.78
C PRO A 170 9.48 -0.15 10.71
N THR A 171 10.55 0.63 10.82
CA THR A 171 10.91 1.66 9.82
C THR A 171 11.09 1.04 8.43
N SER A 172 10.64 1.72 7.40
CA SER A 172 10.53 1.28 6.01
C SER A 172 9.52 0.15 5.75
N ALA A 173 8.86 -0.42 6.78
CA ALA A 173 7.76 -1.35 6.51
C ALA A 173 6.55 -0.63 5.90
N PHE A 174 5.75 -1.38 5.16
CA PHE A 174 4.46 -0.89 4.65
C PHE A 174 3.37 -1.95 4.78
N ALA A 175 2.13 -1.48 4.86
CA ALA A 175 0.92 -2.27 4.75
C ALA A 175 0.16 -1.86 3.49
N LYS A 176 -0.45 -2.82 2.79
CA LYS A 176 -1.31 -2.61 1.63
C LYS A 176 -2.73 -3.01 1.99
N ILE A 177 -3.66 -2.09 1.86
CA ILE A 177 -5.07 -2.26 2.19
C ILE A 177 -5.90 -2.05 0.93
N TYR A 178 -6.89 -2.92 0.72
CA TYR A 178 -7.90 -2.81 -0.33
C TYR A 178 -9.24 -2.46 0.27
N PHE A 179 -10.00 -1.64 -0.46
CA PHE A 179 -11.37 -1.29 -0.16
C PHE A 179 -12.24 -1.58 -1.38
N ASP A 180 -13.43 -2.13 -1.17
CA ASP A 180 -14.39 -2.53 -2.20
C ASP A 180 -15.32 -1.40 -2.67
N PHE A 181 -14.92 -0.16 -2.41
CA PHE A 181 -15.59 1.05 -2.89
C PHE A 181 -14.63 1.92 -3.71
N ASN A 182 -15.18 2.91 -4.43
CA ASN A 182 -14.47 3.69 -5.43
C ASN A 182 -14.24 5.16 -5.05
N GLU A 183 -14.60 5.57 -3.84
CA GLU A 183 -14.47 6.94 -3.34
C GLU A 183 -13.89 6.97 -1.93
N TRP A 184 -12.89 7.82 -1.71
CA TRP A 184 -12.19 7.93 -0.43
C TRP A 184 -13.06 8.48 0.71
N ASN A 185 -14.12 9.25 0.39
CA ASN A 185 -15.05 9.76 1.39
C ASN A 185 -15.81 8.64 2.14
N LYS A 186 -15.92 7.45 1.52
CA LYS A 186 -16.52 6.24 2.12
C LYS A 186 -15.55 5.46 3.01
N LEU A 187 -14.33 5.97 3.23
CA LEU A 187 -13.32 5.27 4.02
C LEU A 187 -13.83 4.99 5.43
N ASP A 188 -13.87 3.71 5.78
CA ASP A 188 -14.32 3.16 7.05
C ASP A 188 -13.38 2.03 7.52
N GLY A 189 -13.74 1.29 8.55
CA GLY A 189 -12.98 0.16 9.09
C GLY A 189 -13.10 -1.15 8.28
N ASN A 190 -13.70 -1.16 7.09
CA ASN A 190 -14.00 -2.37 6.31
C ASN A 190 -12.89 -2.78 5.31
N GLY A 191 -11.74 -2.13 5.34
CA GLY A 191 -10.61 -2.48 4.50
C GLY A 191 -10.06 -3.89 4.75
N LEU A 192 -9.47 -4.48 3.73
CA LEU A 192 -8.80 -5.77 3.81
C LEU A 192 -7.28 -5.58 3.69
N ILE A 193 -6.53 -5.93 4.74
CA ILE A 193 -5.10 -6.00 4.63
C ILE A 193 -4.71 -7.14 3.69
N LYS A 194 -4.00 -6.81 2.63
CA LYS A 194 -3.55 -7.76 1.60
C LYS A 194 -2.08 -8.07 1.72
N GLU A 195 -1.31 -7.18 2.31
CA GLU A 195 0.13 -7.37 2.46
C GLU A 195 0.67 -6.49 3.59
N PHE A 196 1.61 -7.04 4.34
CA PHE A 196 2.51 -6.30 5.22
C PHE A 196 3.92 -6.78 4.97
N MET A 197 4.82 -5.86 4.60
CA MET A 197 6.18 -6.17 4.22
C MET A 197 7.17 -5.36 5.04
N ARG A 198 8.17 -6.05 5.60
CA ARG A 198 9.26 -5.44 6.35
C ARG A 198 10.55 -5.57 5.55
N PRO A 199 11.50 -4.64 5.67
CA PRO A 199 12.79 -4.76 4.95
C PRO A 199 13.54 -6.07 5.25
N LYS A 200 13.36 -6.66 6.44
CA LYS A 200 13.99 -7.91 6.82
C LYS A 200 13.40 -9.16 6.13
N ASP A 201 12.18 -9.04 5.63
CA ASP A 201 11.50 -10.12 4.91
C ASP A 201 11.94 -10.19 3.43
N LEU A 202 12.73 -9.21 2.99
CA LEU A 202 13.28 -9.12 1.65
C LEU A 202 14.74 -9.55 1.65
N GLN A 203 15.09 -10.51 0.78
CA GLN A 203 16.48 -10.90 0.56
C GLN A 203 17.29 -9.70 0.10
N ASP A 204 18.58 -9.66 0.45
CA ASP A 204 19.48 -8.70 -0.16
C ASP A 204 19.56 -9.02 -1.65
N SER A 205 19.30 -8.03 -2.52
CA SER A 205 19.63 -8.16 -3.94
C SER A 205 21.11 -8.48 -4.00
N LYS A 206 21.46 -9.62 -4.60
CA LYS A 206 22.88 -9.89 -4.93
C LYS A 206 23.31 -8.72 -5.83
N GLU A 207 24.28 -7.96 -5.35
CA GLU A 207 24.98 -6.94 -6.14
C GLU A 207 25.77 -7.64 -7.23
#